data_33bf45d28694fa210a5e4de6e8b10b3a
#
_entry.id   33bf45d28694fa210a5e4de6e8b10b3a
#
_cell.length_a   1.000
_cell.length_b   1.000
_cell.length_c   1.000
_cell.angle_alpha   90.00
_cell.angle_beta   90.00
_cell.angle_gamma   90.00
#
_symmetry.space_group_name_H-M   'P 1'
#
loop_
_entity.id
_entity.type
_entity.pdbx_description
1 polymer ?
#
loop_
_entity_poly.entity_id
_entity_poly.type
_entity_poly.pdbx_seq_one_letter_code
_entity_poly.pdbx_strand_id
1 'polypeptide(L)'
;MVAGLVTGLWAAIAVGVFAMNVPEAFGICGISHPRDMIDFVVNRLFGTNFFLSSYSLAIPVLTYVGIVGGAALSAYRRKELKLRSVPDRAAPVIYGFAVANFGMLMGFCSVRAVMLLAYGNLLAVPGLVGILIGVVVACRYVKWRVKARA
;
A
#
# COMPACT_ATOMS: atom_id res chain seq x y z
N MET A 1 -5.00 5.20 17.22
CA MET A 1 -5.06 3.88 17.87
C MET A 1 -6.31 3.08 17.50
N VAL A 2 -7.53 3.62 17.63
CA VAL A 2 -8.79 2.88 17.32
C VAL A 2 -8.82 2.32 15.89
N ALA A 3 -8.43 3.10 14.88
CA ALA A 3 -8.41 2.65 13.49
C ALA A 3 -7.48 1.44 13.26
N GLY A 4 -6.31 1.43 13.90
CA GLY A 4 -5.38 0.30 13.82
C GLY A 4 -5.92 -0.98 14.48
N LEU A 5 -6.60 -0.84 15.62
CA LEU A 5 -7.27 -1.96 16.28
C LEU A 5 -8.39 -2.54 15.41
N VAL A 6 -9.23 -1.68 14.84
CA VAL A 6 -10.33 -2.11 13.95
C VAL A 6 -9.77 -2.83 12.71
N THR A 7 -8.72 -2.27 12.10
CA THR A 7 -8.08 -2.89 10.93
C THR A 7 -7.43 -4.23 11.28
N GLY A 8 -6.73 -4.31 12.42
CA GLY A 8 -6.11 -5.55 12.88
C GLY A 8 -7.14 -6.62 13.23
N LEU A 9 -8.22 -6.25 13.92
CA LEU A 9 -9.31 -7.16 14.24
C LEU A 9 -10.00 -7.69 12.98
N TRP A 10 -10.26 -6.79 12.00
CA TRP A 10 -10.83 -7.20 10.72
C TRP A 10 -9.92 -8.15 9.96
N ALA A 11 -8.61 -7.90 9.94
CA ALA A 11 -7.64 -8.80 9.32
C ALA A 11 -7.63 -10.18 10.00
N ALA A 12 -7.68 -10.23 11.34
CA ALA A 12 -7.74 -11.47 12.10
C ALA A 12 -9.04 -12.26 11.82
N ILE A 13 -10.19 -11.58 11.75
CA ILE A 13 -11.48 -12.20 11.37
C ILE A 13 -11.42 -12.71 9.93
N ALA A 14 -10.87 -11.95 8.98
CA ALA A 14 -10.76 -12.37 7.59
C ALA A 14 -9.94 -13.66 7.46
N VAL A 15 -8.82 -13.77 8.17
CA VAL A 15 -7.98 -14.97 8.16
C VAL A 15 -8.67 -16.14 8.87
N GLY A 16 -9.29 -15.90 10.03
CA GLY A 16 -9.91 -16.96 10.84
C GLY A 16 -11.22 -17.49 10.26
N VAL A 17 -12.08 -16.62 9.71
CA VAL A 17 -13.40 -17.00 9.19
C VAL A 17 -13.33 -17.50 7.76
N PHE A 18 -12.53 -16.84 6.90
CA PHE A 18 -12.43 -17.20 5.50
C PHE A 18 -11.32 -18.21 5.19
N ALA A 19 -10.69 -18.78 6.22
CA ALA A 19 -9.62 -19.79 6.09
C ALA A 19 -8.52 -19.39 5.08
N MET A 20 -8.18 -18.10 5.04
CA MET A 20 -7.13 -17.58 4.17
C MET A 20 -5.78 -17.98 4.74
N ASN A 21 -5.26 -19.12 4.25
CA ASN A 21 -4.02 -19.71 4.74
C ASN A 21 -2.79 -18.84 4.46
N VAL A 22 -1.87 -18.82 5.42
CA VAL A 22 -0.49 -18.35 5.24
C VAL A 22 0.24 -19.32 4.30
N PRO A 23 1.01 -18.88 3.28
CA PRO A 23 1.52 -17.51 3.03
C PRO A 23 0.60 -16.59 2.20
N GLU A 24 -0.54 -17.09 1.76
CA GLU A 24 -1.49 -16.37 0.91
C GLU A 24 -2.42 -15.45 1.72
N ALA A 25 -2.11 -15.22 3.01
CA ALA A 25 -2.90 -14.36 3.87
C ALA A 25 -3.22 -13.03 3.17
N PHE A 26 -4.50 -12.88 2.82
CA PHE A 26 -5.01 -11.71 2.14
C PHE A 26 -5.05 -10.55 3.14
N GLY A 27 -4.01 -9.73 3.10
CA GLY A 27 -3.89 -8.55 3.93
C GLY A 27 -4.00 -7.28 3.10
N ILE A 28 -4.25 -6.17 3.76
CA ILE A 28 -4.22 -4.85 3.11
C ILE A 28 -2.81 -4.60 2.59
N CYS A 29 -2.64 -4.55 1.27
CA CYS A 29 -1.38 -4.26 0.62
C CYS A 29 -1.50 -3.03 -0.29
N GLY A 30 -0.75 -1.98 0.03
CA GLY A 30 -0.73 -0.74 -0.75
C GLY A 30 -0.04 -0.85 -2.11
N ILE A 31 0.55 -2.00 -2.44
CA ILE A 31 1.30 -2.22 -3.69
C ILE A 31 0.62 -3.28 -4.55
N SER A 32 0.32 -4.45 -3.99
CA SER A 32 -0.27 -5.56 -4.75
C SER A 32 -1.71 -5.26 -5.18
N HIS A 33 -2.52 -4.66 -4.31
CA HIS A 33 -3.93 -4.42 -4.62
C HIS A 33 -4.16 -3.40 -5.75
N PRO A 34 -3.44 -2.24 -5.81
CA PRO A 34 -3.55 -1.35 -6.96
C PRO A 34 -3.09 -2.01 -8.25
N ARG A 35 -2.01 -2.81 -8.20
CA ARG A 35 -1.53 -3.56 -9.35
C ARG A 35 -2.61 -4.51 -9.86
N ASP A 36 -3.14 -5.38 -8.99
CA ASP A 36 -4.16 -6.36 -9.36
C ASP A 36 -5.43 -5.69 -9.88
N MET A 37 -5.80 -4.52 -9.35
CA MET A 37 -6.94 -3.74 -9.86
C MET A 37 -6.67 -3.23 -11.29
N ILE A 38 -5.48 -2.69 -11.55
CA ILE A 38 -5.08 -2.20 -12.87
C ILE A 38 -5.01 -3.37 -13.85
N ASP A 39 -4.34 -4.45 -13.48
CA ASP A 39 -4.19 -5.65 -14.31
C ASP A 39 -5.55 -6.28 -14.64
N PHE A 40 -6.50 -6.30 -13.68
CA PHE A 40 -7.87 -6.74 -13.91
C PHE A 40 -8.57 -5.89 -14.98
N VAL A 41 -8.49 -4.55 -14.86
CA VAL A 41 -9.12 -3.63 -15.82
C VAL A 41 -8.47 -3.77 -17.20
N VAL A 42 -7.13 -3.83 -17.27
CA VAL A 42 -6.38 -3.96 -18.52
C VAL A 42 -6.68 -5.29 -19.20
N ASN A 43 -6.71 -6.39 -18.44
CA ASN A 43 -7.07 -7.72 -18.99
C ASN A 43 -8.48 -7.72 -19.59
N ARG A 44 -9.43 -7.04 -18.92
CA ARG A 44 -10.81 -6.94 -19.39
C ARG A 44 -10.98 -6.06 -20.63
N LEU A 45 -10.25 -4.95 -20.71
CA LEU A 45 -10.37 -3.98 -21.79
C LEU A 45 -9.57 -4.37 -23.04
N PHE A 46 -8.38 -4.93 -22.84
CA PHE A 46 -7.43 -5.21 -23.92
C PHE A 46 -7.22 -6.69 -24.19
N GLY A 47 -7.89 -7.59 -23.45
CA GLY A 47 -7.74 -9.04 -23.63
C GLY A 47 -6.34 -9.56 -23.31
N THR A 48 -5.58 -8.84 -22.49
CA THR A 48 -4.24 -9.23 -22.06
C THR A 48 -4.32 -10.29 -20.95
N ASN A 49 -3.23 -11.04 -20.74
CA ASN A 49 -3.14 -12.09 -19.72
C ASN A 49 -2.09 -11.71 -18.65
N PHE A 50 -2.18 -10.51 -18.06
CA PHE A 50 -1.34 -10.18 -16.91
C PHE A 50 -1.71 -11.05 -15.72
N PHE A 51 -0.69 -11.37 -14.91
CA PHE A 51 -0.87 -12.22 -13.75
C PHE A 51 -1.73 -11.53 -12.69
N LEU A 52 -2.84 -12.16 -12.35
CA LEU A 52 -3.74 -11.74 -11.27
C LEU A 52 -3.64 -12.75 -10.12
N SER A 53 -3.74 -12.23 -8.89
CA SER A 53 -3.92 -13.09 -7.72
C SER A 53 -5.22 -13.89 -7.86
N SER A 54 -5.23 -15.14 -7.36
CA SER A 54 -6.40 -16.04 -7.42
C SER A 54 -7.66 -15.38 -6.86
N TYR A 55 -7.53 -14.49 -5.89
CA TYR A 55 -8.65 -13.74 -5.30
C TYR A 55 -9.17 -12.61 -6.18
N SER A 56 -8.35 -12.10 -7.09
CA SER A 56 -8.69 -10.99 -7.99
C SER A 56 -9.26 -11.46 -9.33
N LEU A 57 -9.33 -12.76 -9.59
CA LEU A 57 -9.80 -13.31 -10.86
C LEU A 57 -11.30 -13.08 -11.09
N ALA A 58 -12.10 -13.21 -10.04
CA ALA A 58 -13.56 -13.09 -10.13
C ALA A 58 -14.04 -11.65 -9.88
N ILE A 59 -13.45 -10.96 -8.90
CA ILE A 59 -13.87 -9.64 -8.45
C ILE A 59 -12.63 -8.77 -8.27
N PRO A 60 -12.61 -7.54 -8.81
CA PRO A 60 -11.49 -6.63 -8.62
C PRO A 60 -11.34 -6.25 -7.15
N VAL A 61 -10.11 -6.12 -6.69
CA VAL A 61 -9.80 -5.73 -5.30
C VAL A 61 -10.10 -4.25 -5.09
N LEU A 62 -11.26 -3.95 -4.53
CA LEU A 62 -11.73 -2.57 -4.30
C LEU A 62 -11.12 -1.90 -3.07
N THR A 63 -10.19 -2.53 -2.38
CA THR A 63 -9.57 -1.99 -1.15
C THR A 63 -9.02 -0.59 -1.35
N TYR A 64 -8.38 -0.33 -2.49
CA TYR A 64 -7.79 0.98 -2.76
C TYR A 64 -8.83 2.06 -3.01
N VAL A 65 -9.93 1.71 -3.68
CA VAL A 65 -11.07 2.60 -3.88
C VAL A 65 -11.68 2.96 -2.53
N GLY A 66 -11.81 1.99 -1.63
CA GLY A 66 -12.29 2.21 -0.26
C GLY A 66 -11.36 3.14 0.56
N ILE A 67 -10.04 2.96 0.46
CA ILE A 67 -9.07 3.82 1.15
C ILE A 67 -9.14 5.26 0.63
N VAL A 68 -9.10 5.46 -0.67
CA VAL A 68 -9.15 6.79 -1.29
C VAL A 68 -10.50 7.45 -1.03
N GLY A 69 -11.60 6.71 -1.19
CA GLY A 69 -12.94 7.20 -0.91
C GLY A 69 -13.14 7.56 0.57
N GLY A 70 -12.66 6.72 1.49
CA GLY A 70 -12.70 6.99 2.93
C GLY A 70 -11.87 8.21 3.32
N ALA A 71 -10.68 8.35 2.74
CA ALA A 71 -9.83 9.52 2.96
C ALA A 71 -10.48 10.80 2.42
N ALA A 72 -11.05 10.76 1.21
CA ALA A 72 -11.75 11.89 0.61
C ALA A 72 -12.98 12.30 1.45
N LEU A 73 -13.77 11.34 1.92
CA LEU A 73 -14.94 11.59 2.78
C LEU A 73 -14.51 12.21 4.12
N SER A 74 -13.43 11.71 4.73
CA SER A 74 -12.88 12.28 5.96
C SER A 74 -12.40 13.71 5.77
N ALA A 75 -11.66 13.98 4.69
CA ALA A 75 -11.20 15.32 4.35
C ALA A 75 -12.35 16.29 4.07
N TYR A 76 -13.40 15.81 3.38
CA TYR A 76 -14.61 16.60 3.13
C TYR A 76 -15.32 16.96 4.44
N ARG A 77 -15.55 15.99 5.34
CA ARG A 77 -16.19 16.23 6.64
C ARG A 77 -15.41 17.20 7.53
N ARG A 78 -14.07 17.15 7.46
CA ARG A 78 -13.18 18.07 8.22
C ARG A 78 -12.96 19.41 7.54
N LYS A 79 -13.56 19.65 6.36
CA LYS A 79 -13.34 20.86 5.54
C LYS A 79 -11.85 21.10 5.20
N GLU A 80 -11.07 20.03 5.14
CA GLU A 80 -9.63 20.03 4.82
C GLU A 80 -9.36 19.73 3.35
N LEU A 81 -10.40 19.54 2.54
CA LEU A 81 -10.30 19.21 1.13
C LEU A 81 -9.83 20.44 0.35
N LYS A 82 -8.51 20.58 0.22
CA LYS A 82 -7.89 21.66 -0.55
C LYS A 82 -7.18 21.05 -1.75
N LEU A 83 -7.65 21.40 -2.93
CA LEU A 83 -6.95 21.11 -4.19
C LEU A 83 -5.72 22.03 -4.27
N ARG A 84 -4.58 21.55 -3.78
CA ARG A 84 -3.33 22.29 -3.85
C ARG A 84 -2.58 21.92 -5.13
N SER A 85 -2.36 22.88 -6.00
CA SER A 85 -1.51 22.69 -7.17
C SER A 85 -0.05 22.47 -6.74
N VAL A 86 0.56 21.40 -7.24
CA VAL A 86 1.98 21.13 -7.04
C VAL A 86 2.76 21.83 -8.15
N PRO A 87 3.72 22.71 -7.84
CA PRO A 87 4.44 23.50 -8.85
C PRO A 87 5.28 22.60 -9.78
N ASP A 88 5.82 21.51 -9.28
CA ASP A 88 6.57 20.53 -10.07
C ASP A 88 5.77 19.23 -10.16
N ARG A 89 5.19 18.95 -11.33
CA ARG A 89 4.38 17.74 -11.56
C ARG A 89 5.21 16.50 -11.86
N ALA A 90 6.44 16.69 -12.33
CA ALA A 90 7.29 15.58 -12.74
C ALA A 90 7.88 14.83 -11.52
N ALA A 91 8.30 15.56 -10.50
CA ALA A 91 8.92 14.96 -9.32
C ALA A 91 8.00 13.96 -8.59
N PRO A 92 6.72 14.24 -8.28
CA PRO A 92 5.83 13.25 -7.66
C PRO A 92 5.61 12.00 -8.52
N VAL A 93 5.56 12.15 -9.85
CA VAL A 93 5.39 11.01 -10.77
C VAL A 93 6.63 10.11 -10.73
N ILE A 94 7.82 10.69 -10.81
CA ILE A 94 9.08 9.94 -10.75
C ILE A 94 9.21 9.21 -9.40
N TYR A 95 8.93 9.90 -8.28
CA TYR A 95 8.98 9.29 -6.96
C TYR A 95 7.92 8.20 -6.81
N GLY A 96 6.70 8.40 -7.29
CA GLY A 96 5.64 7.41 -7.26
C GLY A 96 6.01 6.16 -8.07
N PHE A 97 6.58 6.35 -9.26
CA PHE A 97 7.08 5.25 -10.10
C PHE A 97 8.22 4.47 -9.42
N ALA A 98 9.18 5.16 -8.81
CA ALA A 98 10.27 4.53 -8.08
C ALA A 98 9.74 3.71 -6.88
N VAL A 99 8.85 4.29 -6.07
CA VAL A 99 8.24 3.60 -4.91
C VAL A 99 7.46 2.38 -5.36
N ALA A 100 6.69 2.45 -6.44
CA ALA A 100 5.94 1.31 -6.98
C ALA A 100 6.88 0.18 -7.42
N ASN A 101 7.95 0.50 -8.17
CA ASN A 101 8.91 -0.51 -8.63
C ASN A 101 9.64 -1.18 -7.46
N PHE A 102 10.19 -0.40 -6.52
CA PHE A 102 10.87 -0.96 -5.35
C PHE A 102 9.92 -1.77 -4.46
N GLY A 103 8.68 -1.32 -4.32
CA GLY A 103 7.66 -2.05 -3.59
C GLY A 103 7.28 -3.37 -4.25
N MET A 104 7.21 -3.42 -5.58
CA MET A 104 7.00 -4.67 -6.32
C MET A 104 8.18 -5.63 -6.19
N LEU A 105 9.42 -5.13 -6.21
CA LEU A 105 10.62 -5.94 -5.98
C LEU A 105 10.64 -6.56 -4.57
N MET A 106 10.19 -5.82 -3.56
CA MET A 106 10.04 -6.35 -2.20
C MET A 106 8.88 -7.35 -2.05
N GLY A 107 7.89 -7.30 -2.93
CA GLY A 107 6.71 -8.16 -2.89
C GLY A 107 5.67 -7.82 -1.81
N PHE A 108 5.93 -6.82 -0.96
CA PHE A 108 5.00 -6.38 0.09
C PHE A 108 5.21 -4.92 0.49
N CYS A 109 4.15 -4.28 1.00
CA CYS A 109 4.21 -2.97 1.62
C CYS A 109 4.50 -3.08 3.13
N SER A 110 4.76 -1.95 3.79
CA SER A 110 5.03 -1.90 5.23
C SER A 110 3.93 -2.55 6.09
N VAL A 111 2.68 -2.35 5.73
CA VAL A 111 1.55 -2.95 6.45
C VAL A 111 1.57 -4.47 6.34
N ARG A 112 1.75 -4.99 5.12
CA ARG A 112 1.84 -6.44 4.88
C ARG A 112 3.08 -7.05 5.53
N ALA A 113 4.21 -6.31 5.58
CA ALA A 113 5.42 -6.76 6.27
C ALA A 113 5.15 -7.02 7.76
N VAL A 114 4.48 -6.09 8.44
CA VAL A 114 4.10 -6.24 9.85
C VAL A 114 3.13 -7.40 10.05
N MET A 115 2.15 -7.56 9.16
CA MET A 115 1.21 -8.68 9.23
C MET A 115 1.91 -10.03 9.01
N LEU A 116 2.78 -10.15 8.03
CA LEU A 116 3.56 -11.36 7.79
C LEU A 116 4.43 -11.73 9.01
N LEU A 117 5.03 -10.73 9.65
CA LEU A 117 5.80 -10.94 10.88
C LEU A 117 4.89 -11.42 12.03
N ALA A 118 3.69 -10.87 12.17
CA ALA A 118 2.71 -11.30 13.17
C ALA A 118 2.24 -12.75 12.94
N TYR A 119 2.23 -13.21 11.69
CA TYR A 119 1.96 -14.62 11.35
C TYR A 119 3.18 -15.53 11.46
N GLY A 120 4.31 -15.03 11.98
CA GLY A 120 5.54 -15.81 12.18
C GLY A 120 6.42 -15.97 10.95
N ASN A 121 6.17 -15.24 9.87
CA ASN A 121 7.03 -15.27 8.68
C ASN A 121 8.25 -14.37 8.85
N LEU A 122 9.39 -14.97 9.22
CA LEU A 122 10.64 -14.27 9.47
C LEU A 122 11.28 -13.66 8.20
N LEU A 123 10.87 -14.09 7.01
CA LEU A 123 11.32 -13.48 5.74
C LEU A 123 10.89 -12.01 5.59
N ALA A 124 9.89 -11.57 6.38
CA ALA A 124 9.48 -10.17 6.40
C ALA A 124 10.43 -9.25 7.18
N VAL A 125 11.30 -9.81 8.05
CA VAL A 125 12.21 -9.02 8.91
C VAL A 125 13.19 -8.16 8.10
N PRO A 126 13.94 -8.69 7.12
CA PRO A 126 14.87 -7.88 6.32
C PRO A 126 14.16 -6.73 5.60
N GLY A 127 12.98 -6.99 5.06
CA GLY A 127 12.18 -5.97 4.40
C GLY A 127 11.72 -4.86 5.34
N LEU A 128 11.26 -5.22 6.54
CA LEU A 128 10.85 -4.24 7.55
C LEU A 128 12.03 -3.38 8.00
N VAL A 129 13.19 -3.99 8.25
CA VAL A 129 14.42 -3.27 8.60
C VAL A 129 14.82 -2.32 7.47
N GLY A 130 14.78 -2.76 6.21
CA GLY A 130 15.06 -1.92 5.05
C GLY A 130 14.13 -0.69 4.97
N ILE A 131 12.82 -0.88 5.22
CA ILE A 131 11.85 0.22 5.26
C ILE A 131 12.20 1.21 6.38
N LEU A 132 12.51 0.73 7.59
CA LEU A 132 12.87 1.60 8.72
C LEU A 132 14.13 2.42 8.43
N ILE A 133 15.17 1.80 7.91
CA ILE A 133 16.40 2.48 7.50
C ILE A 133 16.09 3.53 6.44
N GLY A 134 15.30 3.17 5.42
CA GLY A 134 14.90 4.09 4.36
C GLY A 134 14.17 5.33 4.87
N VAL A 135 13.24 5.14 5.81
CA VAL A 135 12.52 6.26 6.47
C VAL A 135 13.47 7.16 7.24
N VAL A 136 14.40 6.60 8.02
CA VAL A 136 15.37 7.39 8.79
C VAL A 136 16.28 8.21 7.86
N VAL A 137 16.78 7.60 6.79
CA VAL A 137 17.62 8.27 5.78
C VAL A 137 16.83 9.40 5.09
N ALA A 138 15.59 9.12 4.65
CA ALA A 138 14.74 10.11 4.02
C ALA A 138 14.44 11.29 4.96
N CYS A 139 14.11 11.04 6.23
CA CYS A 139 13.87 12.08 7.22
C CYS A 139 15.12 12.96 7.45
N ARG A 140 16.30 12.34 7.52
CA ARG A 140 17.56 13.10 7.64
C ARG A 140 17.85 13.95 6.42
N TYR A 141 17.66 13.39 5.24
CA TYR A 141 17.84 14.10 3.97
C TYR A 141 16.90 15.32 3.87
N VAL A 142 15.62 15.14 4.18
CA VAL A 142 14.64 16.25 4.15
C VAL A 142 15.03 17.35 5.16
N LYS A 143 15.38 16.97 6.39
CA LYS A 143 15.84 17.92 7.41
C LYS A 143 17.08 18.71 6.95
N TRP A 144 18.05 18.02 6.38
CA TRP A 144 19.26 18.64 5.83
C TRP A 144 18.92 19.65 4.71
N ARG A 145 18.04 19.24 3.79
CA ARG A 145 17.64 20.08 2.66
C ARG A 145 16.86 21.34 3.08
N VAL A 146 16.00 21.20 4.07
CA VAL A 146 15.26 22.34 4.64
C VAL A 146 16.24 23.31 5.33
N LYS A 147 17.21 22.80 6.11
CA LYS A 147 18.21 23.62 6.78
C LYS A 147 19.16 24.33 5.79
N ALA A 148 19.43 23.73 4.64
CA ALA A 148 20.27 24.34 3.60
C ALA A 148 19.56 25.43 2.79
N ARG A 149 18.23 25.55 2.92
CA ARG A 149 17.42 26.56 2.23
C ARG A 149 16.96 27.71 3.15
N ALA A 150 17.13 27.57 4.45
CA ALA A 150 16.88 28.60 5.47
C ALA A 150 18.13 29.43 5.73
#